data_95d503b0181babf06d184226df990941
#
_entry.id   95d503b0181babf06d184226df990941
#
_cell.length_a   1.000
_cell.length_b   1.000
_cell.length_c   1.000
_cell.angle_alpha   90.00
_cell.angle_beta   90.00
_cell.angle_gamma   90.00
#
_symmetry.space_group_name_H-M   'P 1'
#
loop_
_entity.id
_entity.type
_entity.pdbx_description
1 polymer ?
#
loop_
_entity_poly.entity_id
_entity_poly.type
_entity_poly.pdbx_seq_one_letter_code
_entity_poly.pdbx_strand_id
1 'polypeptide(L)'
;MRVMRFFLSLVLIAAFTFFASCKSGGSGSSTRTLRLSMIPTNDPGKMLRDSDPLVSYLEKETGAKVQMTIPTNYAAVVEAIANDQVDIAYLGGFTYVQASRRAGVIPLVQRDQDQNFHSLFITHPDSGIKSLNDLKGHSFAFGDVNSTSGHLMPEYFMRQANVDAEVITRAVYTGGHDATALAVANKKVDAGALDETVYQKMVKDGKLDPAKAAVFYTTPPYFDYVWVARKGLDPKLAETFTSAFLKLDANDPQQKPILEFLRASKYVRAKDSDYDKLRQAAKDAGLLK
;
A
#
# COMPACT_ATOMS: atom_id res chain seq x y z
N MET A 1 3.26 93.57 14.38
CA MET A 1 3.03 93.86 15.81
C MET A 1 3.15 92.53 16.55
N ARG A 2 4.23 92.37 17.28
CA ARG A 2 4.36 92.21 18.73
C ARG A 2 3.39 91.12 19.28
N VAL A 3 3.75 90.14 20.03
CA VAL A 3 4.73 89.75 21.05
C VAL A 3 4.09 88.52 21.67
N MET A 4 4.66 87.45 22.12
CA MET A 4 5.48 87.27 23.26
C MET A 4 5.55 85.78 23.65
N ARG A 5 6.72 85.41 23.99
CA ARG A 5 7.14 84.09 24.54
C ARG A 5 6.49 83.79 25.86
N PHE A 6 6.24 82.51 26.14
CA PHE A 6 6.42 81.95 27.48
C PHE A 6 6.90 80.47 27.40
N PHE A 7 8.03 80.23 27.99
CA PHE A 7 8.64 78.96 28.29
C PHE A 7 7.89 78.33 29.48
N LEU A 8 7.55 77.10 29.37
CA LEU A 8 7.31 76.31 30.57
C LEU A 8 7.94 74.87 30.38
N SER A 9 9.03 74.72 31.10
CA SER A 9 9.77 73.48 31.19
C SER A 9 8.96 72.47 32.07
N LEU A 10 8.55 71.32 31.53
CA LEU A 10 7.99 70.29 32.34
C LEU A 10 8.95 69.09 32.31
N VAL A 11 9.56 68.81 33.46
CA VAL A 11 10.42 67.64 33.72
C VAL A 11 9.56 66.43 33.76
N LEU A 12 9.72 65.49 32.81
CA LEU A 12 9.03 64.22 32.80
C LEU A 12 9.97 63.16 33.39
N ILE A 13 9.66 62.68 34.58
CA ILE A 13 10.31 61.55 35.27
C ILE A 13 9.88 60.28 34.57
N ALA A 14 10.79 59.64 33.83
CA ALA A 14 10.56 58.33 33.23
C ALA A 14 10.69 57.23 34.31
N ALA A 15 9.58 56.71 34.76
CA ALA A 15 9.54 55.47 35.57
C ALA A 15 9.77 54.27 34.68
N PHE A 16 10.97 53.69 34.77
CA PHE A 16 11.30 52.43 34.11
C PHE A 16 10.64 51.27 34.90
N THR A 17 9.46 50.85 34.48
CA THR A 17 8.87 49.61 34.94
C THR A 17 9.48 48.42 34.20
N PHE A 18 10.34 47.65 34.90
CA PHE A 18 10.84 46.36 34.45
C PHE A 18 9.67 45.37 34.41
N PHE A 19 9.10 45.15 33.23
CA PHE A 19 8.25 43.97 33.00
C PHE A 19 9.17 42.74 32.91
N ALA A 20 9.26 42.02 33.99
CA ALA A 20 9.78 40.63 33.98
C ALA A 20 8.82 39.79 33.12
N SER A 21 9.13 39.66 31.85
CA SER A 21 8.46 38.70 30.94
C SER A 21 8.83 37.30 31.39
N CYS A 22 7.99 36.69 32.21
CA CYS A 22 8.02 35.25 32.41
C CYS A 22 7.75 34.56 31.07
N LYS A 23 8.80 34.19 30.37
CA LYS A 23 8.73 33.24 29.27
C LYS A 23 8.30 31.90 29.86
N SER A 24 7.00 31.67 30.00
CA SER A 24 6.45 30.35 30.16
C SER A 24 6.76 29.61 28.87
N GLY A 25 7.87 28.88 28.87
CA GLY A 25 8.20 27.91 27.86
C GLY A 25 7.20 26.75 27.92
N GLY A 26 6.01 27.00 27.41
CA GLY A 26 5.10 25.95 27.02
C GLY A 26 5.73 25.22 25.83
N SER A 27 6.50 24.18 26.10
CA SER A 27 6.88 23.16 25.15
C SER A 27 5.59 22.43 24.75
N GLY A 28 4.80 23.06 23.92
CA GLY A 28 3.74 22.42 23.20
C GLY A 28 4.39 21.39 22.29
N SER A 29 4.51 20.16 22.76
CA SER A 29 4.83 19.00 21.92
C SER A 29 3.73 18.94 20.84
N SER A 30 3.97 19.55 19.70
CA SER A 30 3.11 19.32 18.55
C SER A 30 3.21 17.84 18.23
N THR A 31 2.14 17.10 18.53
CA THR A 31 2.08 15.66 18.23
C THR A 31 2.35 15.49 16.74
N ARG A 32 3.47 14.87 16.41
CA ARG A 32 3.86 14.61 15.02
C ARG A 32 2.80 13.75 14.36
N THR A 33 2.39 14.09 13.16
CA THR A 33 1.49 13.25 12.37
C THR A 33 2.31 12.36 11.43
N LEU A 34 2.03 11.07 11.44
CA LEU A 34 2.55 10.07 10.51
C LEU A 34 1.46 9.76 9.49
N ARG A 35 1.67 10.12 8.24
CA ARG A 35 0.72 9.94 7.14
C ARG A 35 1.00 8.59 6.47
N LEU A 36 0.01 7.73 6.49
CA LEU A 36 0.08 6.39 5.90
C LEU A 36 -0.89 6.26 4.72
N SER A 37 -0.50 5.46 3.74
CA SER A 37 -1.40 5.04 2.67
C SER A 37 -1.21 3.57 2.33
N MET A 38 -2.29 2.92 1.86
CA MET A 38 -2.25 1.53 1.39
C MET A 38 -2.90 1.44 0.01
N ILE A 39 -2.34 0.59 -0.87
CA ILE A 39 -3.00 0.25 -2.13
C ILE A 39 -4.31 -0.51 -1.86
N PRO A 40 -5.39 -0.23 -2.60
CA PRO A 40 -6.69 -0.85 -2.38
C PRO A 40 -6.75 -2.26 -3.00
N THR A 41 -6.33 -3.28 -2.26
CA THR A 41 -6.38 -4.68 -2.71
C THR A 41 -7.81 -5.23 -2.79
N ASN A 42 -8.74 -4.59 -2.06
CA ASN A 42 -10.18 -4.89 -2.00
C ASN A 42 -10.94 -3.55 -1.90
N ASP A 43 -12.23 -3.58 -1.53
CA ASP A 43 -13.02 -2.37 -1.29
C ASP A 43 -12.30 -1.36 -0.39
N PRO A 44 -11.95 -0.16 -0.89
CA PRO A 44 -11.16 0.82 -0.14
C PRO A 44 -11.83 1.31 1.14
N GLY A 45 -13.15 1.51 1.10
CA GLY A 45 -13.92 1.99 2.23
C GLY A 45 -13.95 0.97 3.37
N LYS A 46 -14.09 -0.33 3.03
CA LYS A 46 -13.99 -1.41 4.00
C LYS A 46 -12.58 -1.52 4.57
N MET A 47 -11.54 -1.48 3.72
CA MET A 47 -10.14 -1.54 4.17
C MET A 47 -9.82 -0.41 5.14
N LEU A 48 -10.31 0.81 4.87
CA LEU A 48 -10.09 1.96 5.76
C LEU A 48 -10.71 1.72 7.14
N ARG A 49 -11.96 1.26 7.22
CA ARG A 49 -12.59 0.92 8.50
C ARG A 49 -11.88 -0.21 9.24
N ASP A 50 -11.46 -1.24 8.52
CA ASP A 50 -10.78 -2.39 9.09
C ASP A 50 -9.34 -2.06 9.57
N SER A 51 -8.79 -0.90 9.19
CA SER A 51 -7.43 -0.47 9.56
C SER A 51 -7.32 0.12 10.97
N ASP A 52 -8.42 0.41 11.66
CA ASP A 52 -8.42 1.07 12.99
C ASP A 52 -7.52 0.38 14.04
N PRO A 53 -7.49 -0.97 14.15
CA PRO A 53 -6.57 -1.63 15.08
C PRO A 53 -5.09 -1.38 14.75
N LEU A 54 -4.73 -1.36 13.47
CA LEU A 54 -3.38 -1.04 13.01
C LEU A 54 -3.02 0.41 13.32
N VAL A 55 -3.93 1.35 13.05
CA VAL A 55 -3.74 2.78 13.35
C VAL A 55 -3.47 2.97 14.83
N SER A 56 -4.34 2.45 15.70
CA SER A 56 -4.19 2.56 17.17
C SER A 56 -2.89 1.95 17.67
N TYR A 57 -2.51 0.80 17.12
CA TYR A 57 -1.24 0.14 17.45
C TYR A 57 -0.04 1.01 17.08
N LEU A 58 -0.02 1.55 15.85
CA LEU A 58 1.09 2.38 15.38
C LEU A 58 1.18 3.72 16.12
N GLU A 59 0.06 4.34 16.52
CA GLU A 59 0.06 5.53 17.38
C GLU A 59 0.74 5.24 18.72
N LYS A 60 0.43 4.10 19.33
CA LYS A 60 1.05 3.67 20.59
C LYS A 60 2.56 3.42 20.43
N GLU A 61 2.97 2.70 19.40
CA GLU A 61 4.38 2.32 19.19
C GLU A 61 5.25 3.51 18.74
N THR A 62 4.70 4.42 17.92
CA THR A 62 5.47 5.54 17.35
C THR A 62 5.39 6.82 18.18
N GLY A 63 4.36 6.96 19.04
CA GLY A 63 4.06 8.22 19.73
C GLY A 63 3.58 9.34 18.80
N ALA A 64 3.30 9.04 17.53
CA ALA A 64 2.79 9.97 16.55
C ALA A 64 1.29 9.76 16.35
N LYS A 65 0.55 10.82 15.96
CA LYS A 65 -0.81 10.65 15.45
C LYS A 65 -0.73 10.01 14.05
N VAL A 66 -1.50 8.95 13.81
CA VAL A 66 -1.49 8.25 12.52
C VAL A 66 -2.70 8.68 11.69
N GLN A 67 -2.45 9.10 10.46
CA GLN A 67 -3.48 9.39 9.46
C GLN A 67 -3.41 8.36 8.35
N MET A 68 -4.37 7.43 8.29
CA MET A 68 -4.47 6.41 7.25
C MET A 68 -5.32 6.90 6.09
N THR A 69 -4.87 6.62 4.86
CA THR A 69 -5.64 6.83 3.63
C THR A 69 -5.59 5.59 2.75
N ILE A 70 -6.70 5.28 2.09
CA ILE A 70 -6.76 4.19 1.09
C ILE A 70 -7.48 4.75 -0.13
N PRO A 71 -6.73 5.16 -1.17
CA PRO A 71 -7.30 5.68 -2.41
C PRO A 71 -8.06 4.61 -3.20
N THR A 72 -8.72 5.03 -4.28
CA THR A 72 -9.53 4.12 -5.12
C THR A 72 -8.72 3.34 -6.15
N ASN A 73 -7.42 3.65 -6.33
CA ASN A 73 -6.52 2.95 -7.26
C ASN A 73 -5.08 2.97 -6.78
N TYR A 74 -4.27 2.07 -7.32
CA TYR A 74 -2.87 1.87 -6.92
C TYR A 74 -1.97 3.04 -7.30
N ALA A 75 -2.19 3.64 -8.49
CA ALA A 75 -1.39 4.76 -8.96
C ALA A 75 -1.45 5.96 -7.99
N ALA A 76 -2.60 6.21 -7.38
CA ALA A 76 -2.76 7.31 -6.42
C ALA A 76 -1.85 7.17 -5.19
N VAL A 77 -1.56 5.95 -4.73
CA VAL A 77 -0.63 5.72 -3.61
C VAL A 77 0.81 5.98 -4.04
N VAL A 78 1.19 5.53 -5.25
CA VAL A 78 2.52 5.81 -5.84
C VAL A 78 2.72 7.33 -5.98
N GLU A 79 1.71 8.05 -6.50
CA GLU A 79 1.74 9.50 -6.61
C GLU A 79 1.88 10.18 -5.24
N ALA A 80 1.09 9.74 -4.26
CA ALA A 80 1.09 10.34 -2.94
C ALA A 80 2.45 10.24 -2.24
N ILE A 81 3.11 9.06 -2.30
CA ILE A 81 4.43 8.89 -1.69
C ILE A 81 5.53 9.58 -2.50
N ALA A 82 5.42 9.60 -3.83
CA ALA A 82 6.40 10.26 -4.70
C ALA A 82 6.38 11.80 -4.58
N ASN A 83 5.25 12.37 -4.14
CA ASN A 83 5.08 13.82 -3.93
C ASN A 83 5.07 14.20 -2.43
N ASP A 84 5.62 13.36 -1.55
CA ASP A 84 5.71 13.60 -0.10
C ASP A 84 4.35 13.89 0.59
N GLN A 85 3.24 13.45 -0.02
CA GLN A 85 1.89 13.58 0.57
C GLN A 85 1.65 12.53 1.66
N VAL A 86 2.34 11.39 1.61
CA VAL A 86 2.38 10.37 2.65
C VAL A 86 3.83 10.08 3.07
N ASP A 87 4.01 9.63 4.29
CA ASP A 87 5.32 9.36 4.88
C ASP A 87 5.71 7.89 4.70
N ILE A 88 4.74 6.99 4.80
CA ILE A 88 4.93 5.54 4.63
C ILE A 88 3.75 4.99 3.82
N ALA A 89 4.05 4.08 2.88
CA ALA A 89 3.03 3.43 2.06
C ALA A 89 3.16 1.90 2.10
N TYR A 90 2.01 1.21 2.03
CA TYR A 90 1.94 -0.23 1.76
C TYR A 90 1.69 -0.43 0.26
N LEU A 91 2.66 -1.03 -0.40
CA LEU A 91 2.71 -1.20 -1.84
C LEU A 91 2.79 -2.68 -2.21
N GLY A 92 2.32 -3.06 -3.39
CA GLY A 92 2.72 -4.29 -4.04
C GLY A 92 4.11 -4.14 -4.67
N GLY A 93 4.76 -5.24 -5.00
CA GLY A 93 6.12 -5.21 -5.55
C GLY A 93 6.26 -4.36 -6.81
N PHE A 94 5.26 -4.38 -7.71
CA PHE A 94 5.31 -3.55 -8.92
C PHE A 94 5.14 -2.06 -8.62
N THR A 95 4.20 -1.68 -7.75
CA THR A 95 4.07 -0.28 -7.30
C THR A 95 5.28 0.18 -6.50
N TYR A 96 5.93 -0.74 -5.75
CA TYR A 96 7.23 -0.45 -5.13
C TYR A 96 8.31 -0.13 -6.16
N VAL A 97 8.44 -0.95 -7.21
CA VAL A 97 9.41 -0.72 -8.29
C VAL A 97 9.17 0.64 -8.96
N GLN A 98 7.91 1.01 -9.20
CA GLN A 98 7.54 2.32 -9.76
C GLN A 98 7.90 3.47 -8.80
N ALA A 99 7.53 3.37 -7.51
CA ALA A 99 7.82 4.39 -6.51
C ALA A 99 9.33 4.52 -6.23
N SER A 100 10.07 3.39 -6.17
CA SER A 100 11.52 3.38 -5.98
C SER A 100 12.24 4.11 -7.12
N ARG A 101 11.86 3.83 -8.37
CA ARG A 101 12.42 4.50 -9.54
C ARG A 101 12.11 6.00 -9.56
N ARG A 102 10.89 6.38 -9.18
CA ARG A 102 10.40 7.75 -9.28
C ARG A 102 10.89 8.65 -8.14
N ALA A 103 10.92 8.14 -6.92
CA ALA A 103 11.17 8.93 -5.71
C ALA A 103 12.22 8.34 -4.76
N GLY A 104 12.80 7.18 -5.08
CA GLY A 104 13.82 6.54 -4.25
C GLY A 104 13.30 6.17 -2.86
N VAL A 105 12.07 5.64 -2.78
CA VAL A 105 11.49 5.16 -1.53
C VAL A 105 12.31 4.02 -0.93
N ILE A 106 12.28 3.89 0.40
CA ILE A 106 13.10 2.96 1.16
C ILE A 106 12.22 1.81 1.65
N PRO A 107 12.49 0.54 1.29
CA PRO A 107 11.74 -0.60 1.80
C PRO A 107 12.05 -0.80 3.29
N LEU A 108 11.02 -1.08 4.09
CA LEU A 108 11.12 -1.25 5.54
C LEU A 108 10.89 -2.70 5.95
N VAL A 109 9.65 -3.18 5.78
CA VAL A 109 9.23 -4.52 6.19
C VAL A 109 8.25 -5.10 5.19
N GLN A 110 8.23 -6.42 5.12
CA GLN A 110 7.30 -7.23 4.33
C GLN A 110 6.76 -8.38 5.20
N ARG A 111 5.62 -8.95 4.82
CA ARG A 111 5.16 -10.19 5.42
C ARG A 111 6.15 -11.30 5.04
N ASP A 112 6.39 -12.28 5.90
CA ASP A 112 7.34 -13.35 5.59
C ASP A 112 6.93 -14.17 4.35
N GLN A 113 5.63 -14.36 4.14
CA GLN A 113 5.08 -15.03 2.97
C GLN A 113 5.29 -14.27 1.65
N ASP A 114 5.50 -12.96 1.70
CA ASP A 114 5.76 -12.15 0.49
C ASP A 114 7.08 -12.48 -0.19
N GLN A 115 7.95 -13.25 0.46
CA GLN A 115 9.19 -13.75 -0.14
C GLN A 115 8.94 -14.93 -1.12
N ASN A 116 7.77 -15.57 -1.00
CA ASN A 116 7.35 -16.70 -1.84
C ASN A 116 5.88 -16.53 -2.25
N PHE A 117 5.54 -15.37 -2.79
CA PHE A 117 4.18 -15.01 -3.16
C PHE A 117 3.79 -15.54 -4.54
N HIS A 118 2.51 -15.84 -4.73
CA HIS A 118 1.98 -16.38 -5.98
C HIS A 118 0.80 -15.59 -6.51
N SER A 119 0.67 -15.52 -7.84
CA SER A 119 -0.61 -15.24 -8.47
C SER A 119 -1.37 -16.56 -8.66
N LEU A 120 -2.66 -16.52 -8.37
CA LEU A 120 -3.57 -17.61 -8.72
C LEU A 120 -4.34 -17.22 -9.99
N PHE A 121 -4.34 -18.14 -10.95
CA PHE A 121 -5.22 -18.05 -12.11
C PHE A 121 -6.45 -18.89 -11.83
N ILE A 122 -7.59 -18.25 -11.93
CA ILE A 122 -8.90 -18.86 -11.62
C ILE A 122 -9.80 -18.86 -12.84
N THR A 123 -10.69 -19.82 -12.91
CA THR A 123 -11.70 -19.94 -13.95
C THR A 123 -12.99 -20.54 -13.41
N HIS A 124 -14.12 -20.27 -14.07
CA HIS A 124 -15.34 -21.01 -13.81
C HIS A 124 -15.20 -22.40 -14.41
N PRO A 125 -15.57 -23.49 -13.71
CA PRO A 125 -15.40 -24.88 -14.19
C PRO A 125 -16.03 -25.14 -15.58
N ASP A 126 -17.12 -24.47 -15.90
CA ASP A 126 -17.80 -24.62 -17.21
C ASP A 126 -17.04 -24.01 -18.38
N SER A 127 -15.95 -23.25 -18.15
CA SER A 127 -15.14 -22.61 -19.21
C SER A 127 -14.35 -23.61 -20.04
N GLY A 128 -14.03 -24.78 -19.47
CA GLY A 128 -13.13 -25.75 -20.07
C GLY A 128 -11.63 -25.42 -19.94
N ILE A 129 -11.26 -24.26 -19.36
CA ILE A 129 -9.87 -23.82 -19.19
C ILE A 129 -9.17 -24.66 -18.10
N LYS A 130 -8.03 -25.27 -18.44
CA LYS A 130 -7.22 -26.10 -17.53
C LYS A 130 -5.74 -25.72 -17.51
N SER A 131 -5.30 -24.88 -18.44
CA SER A 131 -3.92 -24.41 -18.57
C SER A 131 -3.86 -22.99 -19.11
N LEU A 132 -2.68 -22.33 -19.04
CA LEU A 132 -2.50 -21.00 -19.64
C LEU A 132 -2.77 -20.99 -21.15
N ASN A 133 -2.43 -22.06 -21.85
CA ASN A 133 -2.67 -22.15 -23.31
C ASN A 133 -4.15 -22.15 -23.67
N ASP A 134 -5.01 -22.63 -22.78
CA ASP A 134 -6.46 -22.66 -23.01
C ASP A 134 -7.09 -21.26 -22.89
N LEU A 135 -6.35 -20.26 -22.43
CA LEU A 135 -6.83 -18.88 -22.37
C LEU A 135 -7.02 -18.23 -23.75
N LYS A 136 -6.46 -18.81 -24.81
CA LYS A 136 -6.61 -18.33 -26.18
C LYS A 136 -8.08 -18.34 -26.61
N GLY A 137 -8.58 -17.19 -27.05
CA GLY A 137 -9.98 -17.03 -27.45
C GLY A 137 -10.96 -16.82 -26.30
N HIS A 138 -10.48 -16.77 -25.05
CA HIS A 138 -11.29 -16.51 -23.85
C HIS A 138 -11.15 -15.07 -23.35
N SER A 139 -12.12 -14.61 -22.55
CA SER A 139 -12.05 -13.34 -21.84
C SER A 139 -11.29 -13.50 -20.53
N PHE A 140 -10.52 -12.46 -20.14
CA PHE A 140 -9.66 -12.49 -18.96
C PHE A 140 -9.77 -11.23 -18.11
N ALA A 141 -9.81 -11.38 -16.79
CA ALA A 141 -9.79 -10.28 -15.84
C ALA A 141 -8.45 -10.17 -15.12
N PHE A 142 -7.82 -9.02 -15.26
CA PHE A 142 -6.73 -8.56 -14.40
C PHE A 142 -7.26 -7.80 -13.19
N GLY A 143 -6.42 -7.58 -12.16
CA GLY A 143 -6.70 -6.69 -11.04
C GLY A 143 -6.56 -5.20 -11.42
N ASP A 144 -5.83 -4.42 -10.61
CA ASP A 144 -5.41 -3.06 -11.00
C ASP A 144 -4.25 -3.15 -12.00
N VAL A 145 -4.20 -2.19 -12.93
CA VAL A 145 -3.13 -2.11 -13.96
C VAL A 145 -1.72 -2.01 -13.36
N ASN A 146 -1.58 -1.55 -12.14
CA ASN A 146 -0.32 -1.46 -11.40
C ASN A 146 -0.13 -2.59 -10.38
N SER A 147 -1.00 -3.62 -10.39
CA SER A 147 -0.88 -4.76 -9.50
C SER A 147 0.26 -5.68 -9.91
N THR A 148 1.00 -6.22 -8.93
CA THR A 148 1.99 -7.29 -9.15
C THR A 148 1.28 -8.60 -9.47
N SER A 149 0.51 -9.11 -8.49
CA SER A 149 -0.12 -10.43 -8.55
C SER A 149 -1.40 -10.46 -9.38
N GLY A 150 -2.03 -9.31 -9.60
CA GLY A 150 -3.23 -9.20 -10.43
C GLY A 150 -2.98 -8.76 -11.88
N HIS A 151 -1.74 -8.34 -12.24
CA HIS A 151 -1.45 -7.91 -13.60
C HIS A 151 -0.02 -8.25 -14.06
N LEU A 152 1.03 -7.62 -13.51
CA LEU A 152 2.40 -7.76 -14.02
C LEU A 152 2.84 -9.23 -14.14
N MET A 153 2.77 -9.97 -13.05
CA MET A 153 3.25 -11.35 -13.02
C MET A 153 2.35 -12.32 -13.81
N PRO A 154 1.01 -12.21 -13.73
CA PRO A 154 0.13 -12.91 -14.66
C PRO A 154 0.48 -12.67 -16.14
N GLU A 155 0.60 -11.43 -16.57
CA GLU A 155 0.96 -11.11 -17.96
C GLU A 155 2.32 -11.67 -18.35
N TYR A 156 3.32 -11.56 -17.46
CA TYR A 156 4.65 -12.11 -17.69
C TYR A 156 4.61 -13.63 -17.95
N PHE A 157 3.89 -14.40 -17.10
CA PHE A 157 3.79 -15.86 -17.26
C PHE A 157 2.90 -16.26 -18.45
N MET A 158 1.85 -15.50 -18.74
CA MET A 158 1.04 -15.70 -19.95
C MET A 158 1.89 -15.55 -21.20
N ARG A 159 2.70 -14.48 -21.30
CA ARG A 159 3.61 -14.26 -22.44
C ARG A 159 4.64 -15.40 -22.59
N GLN A 160 5.18 -15.92 -21.48
CA GLN A 160 6.06 -17.10 -21.53
C GLN A 160 5.37 -18.35 -22.06
N ALA A 161 4.07 -18.46 -21.89
CA ALA A 161 3.24 -19.52 -22.46
C ALA A 161 2.71 -19.20 -23.87
N ASN A 162 3.22 -18.13 -24.54
CA ASN A 162 2.74 -17.63 -25.83
C ASN A 162 1.23 -17.28 -25.83
N VAL A 163 0.78 -16.71 -24.71
CA VAL A 163 -0.56 -16.16 -24.50
C VAL A 163 -0.39 -14.66 -24.21
N ASP A 164 -0.62 -13.82 -25.17
CA ASP A 164 -0.56 -12.37 -25.07
C ASP A 164 -1.95 -11.72 -25.25
N ALA A 165 -2.01 -10.38 -25.18
CA ALA A 165 -3.26 -9.65 -25.31
C ALA A 165 -3.95 -9.87 -26.67
N GLU A 166 -3.23 -10.23 -27.73
CA GLU A 166 -3.79 -10.41 -29.08
C GLU A 166 -4.63 -11.69 -29.19
N VAL A 167 -4.30 -12.71 -28.37
CA VAL A 167 -5.02 -13.99 -28.37
C VAL A 167 -6.13 -14.06 -27.32
N ILE A 168 -6.22 -13.06 -26.43
CA ILE A 168 -7.30 -12.89 -25.46
C ILE A 168 -8.47 -12.14 -26.14
N THR A 169 -9.66 -12.72 -26.15
CA THR A 169 -10.84 -12.09 -26.78
C THR A 169 -11.20 -10.74 -26.14
N ARG A 170 -11.07 -10.64 -24.80
CA ARG A 170 -11.32 -9.43 -24.05
C ARG A 170 -10.54 -9.45 -22.74
N ALA A 171 -9.61 -8.52 -22.58
CA ALA A 171 -8.95 -8.25 -21.31
C ALA A 171 -9.64 -7.08 -20.60
N VAL A 172 -9.93 -7.23 -19.30
CA VAL A 172 -10.53 -6.18 -18.47
C VAL A 172 -9.72 -6.00 -17.20
N TYR A 173 -9.68 -4.78 -16.69
CA TYR A 173 -9.05 -4.45 -15.40
C TYR A 173 -10.15 -4.14 -14.38
N THR A 174 -10.24 -4.94 -13.32
CA THR A 174 -11.31 -4.86 -12.32
C THR A 174 -11.01 -3.87 -11.20
N GLY A 175 -9.73 -3.47 -11.05
CA GLY A 175 -9.27 -2.55 -10.02
C GLY A 175 -8.97 -3.21 -8.67
N GLY A 176 -9.51 -4.39 -8.37
CA GLY A 176 -9.29 -5.10 -7.09
C GLY A 176 -9.35 -6.61 -7.25
N HIS A 177 -8.70 -7.34 -6.33
CA HIS A 177 -8.63 -8.81 -6.40
C HIS A 177 -9.97 -9.49 -6.11
N ASP A 178 -10.77 -8.93 -5.19
CA ASP A 178 -12.12 -9.41 -4.90
C ASP A 178 -13.06 -9.23 -6.09
N ALA A 179 -12.98 -8.09 -6.78
CA ALA A 179 -13.73 -7.83 -7.99
C ALA A 179 -13.37 -8.82 -9.12
N THR A 180 -12.07 -9.15 -9.28
CA THR A 180 -11.61 -10.18 -10.22
C THR A 180 -12.22 -11.55 -9.89
N ALA A 181 -12.12 -11.98 -8.63
CA ALA A 181 -12.66 -13.28 -8.20
C ALA A 181 -14.17 -13.37 -8.45
N LEU A 182 -14.92 -12.32 -8.11
CA LEU A 182 -16.36 -12.27 -8.31
C LEU A 182 -16.76 -12.20 -9.81
N ALA A 183 -15.95 -11.51 -10.64
CA ALA A 183 -16.20 -11.48 -12.08
C ALA A 183 -16.12 -12.87 -12.70
N VAL A 184 -15.14 -13.69 -12.31
CA VAL A 184 -15.01 -15.09 -12.75
C VAL A 184 -16.15 -15.94 -12.19
N ALA A 185 -16.40 -15.90 -10.88
CA ALA A 185 -17.43 -16.70 -10.23
C ALA A 185 -18.84 -16.45 -10.79
N ASN A 186 -19.10 -15.21 -11.24
CA ASN A 186 -20.36 -14.79 -11.84
C ASN A 186 -20.36 -14.86 -13.40
N LYS A 187 -19.37 -15.52 -14.01
CA LYS A 187 -19.26 -15.72 -15.48
C LYS A 187 -19.27 -14.41 -16.27
N LYS A 188 -18.75 -13.31 -15.70
CA LYS A 188 -18.59 -12.03 -16.42
C LYS A 188 -17.37 -12.05 -17.34
N VAL A 189 -16.41 -12.88 -17.00
CA VAL A 189 -15.23 -13.27 -17.77
C VAL A 189 -14.98 -14.77 -17.56
N ASP A 190 -14.23 -15.37 -18.47
CA ASP A 190 -13.96 -16.82 -18.44
C ASP A 190 -12.86 -17.19 -17.42
N ALA A 191 -11.86 -16.33 -17.27
CA ALA A 191 -10.76 -16.52 -16.34
C ALA A 191 -10.26 -15.16 -15.79
N GLY A 192 -9.40 -15.24 -14.78
CA GLY A 192 -8.75 -14.06 -14.20
C GLY A 192 -7.57 -14.44 -13.32
N ALA A 193 -6.78 -13.43 -12.92
CA ALA A 193 -5.67 -13.63 -12.00
C ALA A 193 -5.71 -12.69 -10.81
N LEU A 194 -5.35 -13.18 -9.64
CA LEU A 194 -5.42 -12.42 -8.41
C LEU A 194 -4.39 -12.90 -7.36
N ASP A 195 -4.31 -12.12 -6.29
CA ASP A 195 -3.55 -12.37 -5.05
C ASP A 195 -4.06 -13.65 -4.36
N GLU A 196 -3.14 -14.57 -4.07
CA GLU A 196 -3.46 -15.84 -3.40
C GLU A 196 -4.05 -15.64 -2.01
N THR A 197 -3.58 -14.64 -1.24
CA THR A 197 -4.05 -14.40 0.13
C THR A 197 -5.45 -13.80 0.16
N VAL A 198 -5.81 -13.00 -0.85
CA VAL A 198 -7.17 -12.49 -1.02
C VAL A 198 -8.10 -13.63 -1.41
N TYR A 199 -7.72 -14.47 -2.37
CA TYR A 199 -8.50 -15.63 -2.75
C TYR A 199 -8.80 -16.53 -1.55
N GLN A 200 -7.74 -16.94 -0.82
CA GLN A 200 -7.86 -17.80 0.35
C GLN A 200 -8.76 -17.19 1.42
N LYS A 201 -8.61 -15.87 1.67
CA LYS A 201 -9.45 -15.17 2.64
C LYS A 201 -10.92 -15.12 2.19
N MET A 202 -11.21 -14.84 0.93
CA MET A 202 -12.57 -14.82 0.41
C MET A 202 -13.25 -16.19 0.53
N VAL A 203 -12.52 -17.28 0.25
CA VAL A 203 -13.03 -18.66 0.44
C VAL A 203 -13.26 -18.94 1.92
N LYS A 204 -12.30 -18.64 2.79
CA LYS A 204 -12.42 -18.84 4.25
C LYS A 204 -13.61 -18.07 4.84
N ASP A 205 -13.83 -16.84 4.36
CA ASP A 205 -14.92 -15.97 4.83
C ASP A 205 -16.29 -16.31 4.19
N GLY A 206 -16.38 -17.34 3.34
CA GLY A 206 -17.59 -17.72 2.61
C GLY A 206 -18.06 -16.72 1.56
N LYS A 207 -17.18 -15.81 1.12
CA LYS A 207 -17.48 -14.77 0.12
C LYS A 207 -17.23 -15.22 -1.32
N LEU A 208 -16.49 -16.30 -1.49
CA LEU A 208 -16.18 -16.91 -2.77
C LEU A 208 -16.36 -18.43 -2.64
N ASP A 209 -17.18 -18.98 -3.52
CA ASP A 209 -17.31 -20.43 -3.68
C ASP A 209 -16.18 -20.93 -4.62
N PRO A 210 -15.22 -21.72 -4.12
CA PRO A 210 -14.13 -22.25 -4.96
C PRO A 210 -14.64 -23.16 -6.08
N ALA A 211 -15.85 -23.73 -5.96
CA ALA A 211 -16.48 -24.48 -7.04
C ALA A 211 -16.93 -23.60 -8.20
N LYS A 212 -17.03 -22.27 -8.02
CA LYS A 212 -17.38 -21.29 -9.07
C LYS A 212 -16.18 -20.50 -9.58
N ALA A 213 -15.06 -20.55 -8.88
CA ALA A 213 -13.82 -19.86 -9.24
C ALA A 213 -12.63 -20.75 -8.89
N ALA A 214 -12.49 -21.83 -9.63
CA ALA A 214 -11.47 -22.85 -9.41
C ALA A 214 -10.08 -22.36 -9.85
N VAL A 215 -9.06 -22.65 -9.05
CA VAL A 215 -7.67 -22.38 -9.42
C VAL A 215 -7.22 -23.43 -10.44
N PHE A 216 -6.75 -22.99 -11.61
CA PHE A 216 -6.21 -23.87 -12.64
C PHE A 216 -4.70 -23.72 -12.84
N TYR A 217 -4.12 -22.59 -12.40
CA TYR A 217 -2.67 -22.39 -12.45
C TYR A 217 -2.21 -21.50 -11.30
N THR A 218 -1.07 -21.85 -10.69
CA THR A 218 -0.36 -21.06 -9.68
C THR A 218 1.01 -20.72 -10.24
N THR A 219 1.39 -19.44 -10.19
CA THR A 219 2.69 -19.02 -10.72
C THR A 219 3.85 -19.56 -9.90
N PRO A 220 5.08 -19.66 -10.45
CA PRO A 220 6.29 -19.71 -9.64
C PRO A 220 6.34 -18.54 -8.64
N PRO A 221 7.09 -18.69 -7.49
CA PRO A 221 7.14 -17.70 -6.45
C PRO A 221 7.92 -16.45 -6.87
N TYR A 222 7.49 -15.31 -6.34
CA TYR A 222 8.15 -14.01 -6.47
C TYR A 222 7.94 -13.18 -5.18
N PHE A 223 8.68 -12.07 -5.02
CA PHE A 223 8.44 -11.11 -3.92
C PHE A 223 7.27 -10.19 -4.26
N ASP A 224 6.37 -9.93 -3.28
CA ASP A 224 5.28 -8.98 -3.53
C ASP A 224 5.26 -7.87 -2.47
N TYR A 225 4.29 -7.81 -1.58
CA TYR A 225 3.97 -6.64 -0.76
C TYR A 225 5.10 -6.15 0.14
N VAL A 226 5.14 -4.80 0.34
CA VAL A 226 6.13 -4.14 1.18
C VAL A 226 5.62 -2.82 1.76
N TRP A 227 5.97 -2.53 3.00
CA TRP A 227 5.88 -1.20 3.58
C TRP A 227 7.15 -0.42 3.24
N VAL A 228 6.98 0.79 2.73
CA VAL A 228 8.07 1.65 2.30
C VAL A 228 7.96 3.03 2.93
N ALA A 229 9.10 3.65 3.23
CA ALA A 229 9.18 5.06 3.63
C ALA A 229 9.52 5.95 2.44
N ARG A 230 8.98 7.18 2.41
CA ARG A 230 9.49 8.20 1.49
C ARG A 230 10.95 8.53 1.79
N LYS A 231 11.69 8.93 0.77
CA LYS A 231 13.04 9.46 0.95
C LYS A 231 13.00 10.70 1.87
N GLY A 232 13.88 10.73 2.87
CA GLY A 232 13.95 11.84 3.83
C GLY A 232 12.97 11.75 5.01
N LEU A 233 12.23 10.65 5.18
CA LEU A 233 11.58 10.37 6.46
C LEU A 233 12.66 10.26 7.55
N ASP A 234 12.37 10.80 8.75
CA ASP A 234 13.26 10.68 9.90
C ASP A 234 13.65 9.20 10.13
N PRO A 235 14.95 8.86 10.09
CA PRO A 235 15.40 7.47 10.21
C PRO A 235 14.99 6.80 11.53
N LYS A 236 14.90 7.57 12.63
CA LYS A 236 14.43 7.06 13.90
C LYS A 236 12.97 6.65 13.86
N LEU A 237 12.13 7.45 13.19
CA LEU A 237 10.71 7.12 13.02
C LEU A 237 10.53 5.91 12.09
N ALA A 238 11.29 5.84 11.00
CA ALA A 238 11.30 4.68 10.10
C ALA A 238 11.69 3.40 10.83
N GLU A 239 12.73 3.46 11.68
CA GLU A 239 13.14 2.31 12.48
C GLU A 239 12.15 1.95 13.58
N THR A 240 11.49 2.94 14.19
CA THR A 240 10.42 2.67 15.18
C THR A 240 9.24 1.97 14.51
N PHE A 241 8.82 2.44 13.32
CA PHE A 241 7.78 1.79 12.51
C PHE A 241 8.18 0.35 12.15
N THR A 242 9.39 0.16 11.64
CA THR A 242 9.95 -1.16 11.31
C THR A 242 9.89 -2.09 12.52
N SER A 243 10.38 -1.63 13.66
CA SER A 243 10.42 -2.41 14.91
C SER A 243 9.03 -2.76 15.42
N ALA A 244 8.04 -1.85 15.24
CA ALA A 244 6.64 -2.13 15.58
C ALA A 244 6.10 -3.33 14.79
N PHE A 245 6.36 -3.39 13.49
CA PHE A 245 5.92 -4.54 12.66
C PHE A 245 6.66 -5.84 13.00
N LEU A 246 7.96 -5.77 13.28
CA LEU A 246 8.77 -6.95 13.62
C LEU A 246 8.38 -7.58 14.98
N LYS A 247 7.70 -6.83 15.85
CA LYS A 247 7.20 -7.29 17.16
C LYS A 247 5.82 -7.91 17.10
N LEU A 248 5.09 -7.79 15.98
CA LEU A 248 3.73 -8.32 15.88
C LEU A 248 3.73 -9.84 16.11
N ASP A 249 2.90 -10.29 17.07
CA ASP A 249 2.74 -11.69 17.45
C ASP A 249 1.30 -12.15 17.21
N ALA A 250 1.15 -13.21 16.42
CA ALA A 250 -0.16 -13.81 16.11
C ALA A 250 -0.82 -14.47 17.34
N ASN A 251 -0.06 -14.75 18.40
CA ASN A 251 -0.57 -15.31 19.65
C ASN A 251 -1.09 -14.24 20.61
N ASP A 252 -0.78 -12.95 20.37
CA ASP A 252 -1.33 -11.85 21.17
C ASP A 252 -2.76 -11.52 20.69
N PRO A 253 -3.79 -11.69 21.53
CA PRO A 253 -5.18 -11.38 21.15
C PRO A 253 -5.42 -9.93 20.71
N GLN A 254 -4.60 -8.97 21.18
CA GLN A 254 -4.73 -7.56 20.80
C GLN A 254 -4.10 -7.28 19.42
N GLN A 255 -3.11 -8.08 19.00
CA GLN A 255 -2.40 -7.92 17.73
C GLN A 255 -2.95 -8.80 16.62
N LYS A 256 -3.65 -9.87 16.98
CA LYS A 256 -4.28 -10.80 16.03
C LYS A 256 -5.16 -10.10 14.99
N PRO A 257 -6.07 -9.13 15.35
CA PRO A 257 -6.88 -8.42 14.36
C PRO A 257 -6.04 -7.63 13.34
N ILE A 258 -4.87 -7.10 13.76
CA ILE A 258 -3.92 -6.40 12.88
C ILE A 258 -3.37 -7.36 11.84
N LEU A 259 -2.87 -8.51 12.29
CA LEU A 259 -2.31 -9.53 11.40
C LEU A 259 -3.37 -10.14 10.47
N GLU A 260 -4.60 -10.33 10.95
CA GLU A 260 -5.71 -10.79 10.12
C GLU A 260 -6.10 -9.75 9.04
N PHE A 261 -6.14 -8.45 9.38
CA PHE A 261 -6.35 -7.37 8.43
C PHE A 261 -5.27 -7.36 7.35
N LEU A 262 -4.01 -7.47 7.76
CA LEU A 262 -2.85 -7.48 6.86
C LEU A 262 -2.62 -8.83 6.17
N ARG A 263 -3.41 -9.85 6.49
CA ARG A 263 -3.24 -11.23 5.98
C ARG A 263 -1.82 -11.74 6.20
N ALA A 264 -1.27 -11.50 7.38
CA ALA A 264 0.10 -11.83 7.76
C ALA A 264 0.15 -12.79 8.93
N SER A 265 1.20 -13.60 9.03
CA SER A 265 1.56 -14.36 10.23
C SER A 265 2.65 -13.65 11.03
N LYS A 266 3.60 -13.06 10.34
CA LYS A 266 4.71 -12.25 10.90
C LYS A 266 5.31 -11.34 9.82
N TYR A 267 6.19 -10.45 10.25
CA TYR A 267 6.91 -9.54 9.39
C TYR A 267 8.42 -9.76 9.46
N VAL A 268 9.11 -9.49 8.36
CA VAL A 268 10.56 -9.50 8.21
C VAL A 268 11.03 -8.20 7.56
N ARG A 269 12.32 -7.85 7.71
CA ARG A 269 12.88 -6.69 7.02
C ARG A 269 12.91 -6.94 5.51
N ALA A 270 12.51 -5.94 4.75
CA ALA A 270 12.58 -5.95 3.29
C ALA A 270 13.90 -5.34 2.80
N LYS A 271 14.36 -5.78 1.63
CA LYS A 271 15.54 -5.26 0.93
C LYS A 271 15.18 -4.85 -0.49
N ASP A 272 15.82 -3.81 -1.00
CA ASP A 272 15.59 -3.35 -2.38
C ASP A 272 15.90 -4.43 -3.42
N SER A 273 16.96 -5.22 -3.20
CA SER A 273 17.37 -6.33 -4.08
C SER A 273 16.33 -7.46 -4.18
N ASP A 274 15.41 -7.58 -3.23
CA ASP A 274 14.36 -8.60 -3.24
C ASP A 274 13.45 -8.44 -4.47
N TYR A 275 13.36 -7.23 -5.02
CA TYR A 275 12.46 -6.85 -6.13
C TYR A 275 13.14 -6.79 -7.51
N ASP A 276 14.40 -7.24 -7.64
CA ASP A 276 15.16 -7.18 -8.92
C ASP A 276 14.49 -8.00 -10.02
N LYS A 277 13.96 -9.18 -9.68
CA LYS A 277 13.20 -10.01 -10.63
C LYS A 277 11.94 -9.31 -11.14
N LEU A 278 11.23 -8.58 -10.27
CA LEU A 278 10.06 -7.80 -10.67
C LEU A 278 10.44 -6.62 -11.56
N ARG A 279 11.58 -5.97 -11.28
CA ARG A 279 12.11 -4.91 -12.16
C ARG A 279 12.38 -5.45 -13.56
N GLN A 280 12.96 -6.65 -13.64
CA GLN A 280 13.21 -7.30 -14.93
C GLN A 280 11.91 -7.67 -15.63
N ALA A 281 10.98 -8.34 -14.93
CA ALA A 281 9.68 -8.70 -15.50
C ALA A 281 8.90 -7.47 -16.02
N ALA A 282 8.93 -6.36 -15.29
CA ALA A 282 8.27 -5.11 -15.69
C ALA A 282 8.92 -4.47 -16.93
N LYS A 283 10.24 -4.58 -17.11
CA LYS A 283 10.94 -4.16 -18.32
C LYS A 283 10.58 -5.06 -19.50
N ASP A 284 10.61 -6.37 -19.32
CA ASP A 284 10.30 -7.36 -20.35
C ASP A 284 8.85 -7.24 -20.84
N ALA A 285 7.93 -6.89 -19.92
CA ALA A 285 6.53 -6.59 -20.24
C ALA A 285 6.33 -5.21 -20.91
N GLY A 286 7.37 -4.35 -20.97
CA GLY A 286 7.25 -2.98 -21.47
C GLY A 286 6.48 -2.03 -20.55
N LEU A 287 6.21 -2.45 -19.30
CA LEU A 287 5.45 -1.69 -18.31
C LEU A 287 6.34 -0.75 -17.47
N LEU A 288 7.66 -0.88 -17.62
CA LEU A 288 8.65 -0.01 -16.97
C LEU A 288 9.58 0.56 -18.05
N LYS A 289 9.38 1.82 -18.39
CA LYS A 289 10.22 2.55 -19.37
C LYS A 289 11.51 3.08 -18.74
#